data_5792d82fadbf00519c4d6ba9ebe2628d
#
_entry.id   5792d82fadbf00519c4d6ba9ebe2628d
#
_cell.length_a   1.000
_cell.length_b   1.000
_cell.length_c   1.000
_cell.angle_alpha   90.00
_cell.angle_beta   90.00
_cell.angle_gamma   90.00
#
_symmetry.space_group_name_H-M   'P 1'
#
loop_
_entity.id
_entity.type
_entity.pdbx_description
1 polymer ?
#
loop_
_entity_poly.entity_id
_entity_poly.type
_entity_poly.pdbx_seq_one_letter_code
_entity_poly.pdbx_strand_id
1 'polypeptide(L)'
;MKKMKTFGLKKLGLFNPKEVYRNLTPTKLIEMAIQRGEGVLSSTGALSVTTGKYTGRSPEDKFVVDTPDIHNKIAWGSVNRPIEKEKFDLIYGKLISYLQNREIFIFDGLAGADPTCRKKFRIVNEMASQNLFIHQLLIRPTEDELNNYGKEDFTIIAAPGFQCNPELDGTHSEAAIIINFEKKIGIICGSRYSGEIKKMVFCVMNLLMPDLDVLPMHCSANIDPVSGETAVFFGLSGTGKTTLSTDPNRKLIGDDEHGWSDHGIFNFEGGCYAKCINLKEKYEPEIYHAIKFGSLVENVVMDPKTQEFDFKDKSLTENTRVGYPINYISNAQIPGVGGIPSVVIFLTADAFGVLPPISKLDKNAAMYHFITGFTSKLAGTERGVTEPQPTFSTCFGEPFMPLNPAVYAEMFGKKIEKYNTKVFLINTGWSGGPYGIGSRIDLRNTRAMVTAALNGELDNVEYRHDEIFNLEVPQYCPNVPCEILNPVDTWDNKEAYYSYARKLAKMFQENFAKKYPNMPVYISEAGPKA
;
A
#
# COMPACT_ATOMS: atom_id res chain seq x y z
N MET A 1 -21.62 22.44 -35.62
CA MET A 1 -21.06 22.12 -34.30
C MET A 1 -20.64 20.66 -34.30
N LYS A 2 -19.34 20.34 -34.11
CA LYS A 2 -18.89 18.95 -33.88
C LYS A 2 -19.53 18.46 -32.59
N LYS A 3 -20.26 17.36 -32.65
CA LYS A 3 -20.86 16.73 -31.46
C LYS A 3 -19.72 16.32 -30.52
N MET A 4 -19.64 16.94 -29.34
CA MET A 4 -18.62 16.62 -28.35
C MET A 4 -18.74 15.15 -27.93
N LYS A 5 -17.64 14.40 -28.00
CA LYS A 5 -17.61 13.01 -27.53
C LYS A 5 -17.66 13.01 -26.00
N THR A 6 -18.77 12.56 -25.41
CA THR A 6 -18.95 12.57 -23.94
C THR A 6 -18.42 11.31 -23.24
N PHE A 7 -17.92 10.33 -23.98
CA PHE A 7 -17.31 9.09 -23.47
C PHE A 7 -18.10 8.40 -22.34
N GLY A 8 -19.44 8.52 -22.36
CA GLY A 8 -20.31 7.91 -21.34
C GLY A 8 -20.55 8.75 -20.10
N LEU A 9 -20.02 9.96 -19.96
CA LEU A 9 -20.19 10.86 -18.81
C LEU A 9 -21.67 11.18 -18.51
N LYS A 10 -22.55 11.12 -19.52
CA LYS A 10 -24.00 11.31 -19.33
C LYS A 10 -24.61 10.31 -18.34
N LYS A 11 -24.08 9.09 -18.25
CA LYS A 11 -24.53 8.09 -17.27
C LYS A 11 -24.20 8.48 -15.84
N LEU A 12 -23.18 9.34 -15.66
CA LEU A 12 -22.79 9.90 -14.38
C LEU A 12 -23.53 11.21 -14.06
N GLY A 13 -24.43 11.70 -14.96
CA GLY A 13 -25.11 13.00 -14.81
C GLY A 13 -24.31 14.20 -15.32
N LEU A 14 -23.13 13.99 -15.92
CA LEU A 14 -22.32 15.04 -16.54
C LEU A 14 -22.78 15.28 -17.98
N PHE A 15 -23.71 16.23 -18.17
CA PHE A 15 -24.34 16.51 -19.47
C PHE A 15 -23.62 17.61 -20.27
N ASN A 16 -23.07 18.60 -19.56
CA ASN A 16 -22.52 19.82 -20.16
C ASN A 16 -21.08 20.11 -19.64
N PRO A 17 -20.11 19.20 -19.78
CA PRO A 17 -18.72 19.56 -19.53
C PRO A 17 -18.27 20.62 -20.55
N LYS A 18 -17.32 21.48 -20.19
CA LYS A 18 -16.73 22.48 -21.09
C LYS A 18 -15.92 21.78 -22.20
N GLU A 19 -15.12 20.81 -21.81
CA GLU A 19 -14.30 19.97 -22.70
C GLU A 19 -14.05 18.64 -22.00
N VAL A 20 -13.85 17.56 -22.79
CA VAL A 20 -13.57 16.22 -22.26
C VAL A 20 -12.34 15.64 -22.94
N TYR A 21 -11.36 15.32 -22.13
CA TYR A 21 -10.12 14.68 -22.54
C TYR A 21 -10.11 13.23 -22.03
N ARG A 22 -9.74 12.28 -22.91
CA ARG A 22 -9.70 10.86 -22.56
C ARG A 22 -8.33 10.26 -22.89
N ASN A 23 -7.69 9.62 -21.92
CA ASN A 23 -6.41 8.93 -22.04
C ASN A 23 -5.35 9.75 -22.80
N LEU A 24 -5.19 11.02 -22.39
CA LEU A 24 -4.15 11.87 -22.93
C LEU A 24 -2.76 11.30 -22.61
N THR A 25 -1.81 11.58 -23.47
CA THR A 25 -0.40 11.23 -23.23
C THR A 25 0.17 12.01 -22.05
N PRO A 26 1.18 11.49 -21.34
CA PRO A 26 1.86 12.21 -20.26
C PRO A 26 2.36 13.60 -20.68
N THR A 27 2.91 13.73 -21.87
CA THR A 27 3.36 15.03 -22.43
C THR A 27 2.22 16.05 -22.47
N LYS A 28 1.04 15.63 -22.96
CA LYS A 28 -0.11 16.55 -23.05
C LYS A 28 -0.68 16.89 -21.68
N LEU A 29 -0.71 15.93 -20.76
CA LEU A 29 -1.15 16.16 -19.38
C LEU A 29 -0.23 17.12 -18.64
N ILE A 30 1.09 17.00 -18.81
CA ILE A 30 2.08 17.92 -18.23
C ILE A 30 1.91 19.32 -18.80
N GLU A 31 1.81 19.46 -20.12
CA GLU A 31 1.57 20.75 -20.77
C GLU A 31 0.32 21.44 -20.21
N MET A 32 -0.78 20.70 -20.11
CA MET A 32 -2.04 21.24 -19.59
C MET A 32 -1.97 21.55 -18.10
N ALA A 33 -1.30 20.73 -17.29
CA ALA A 33 -1.10 21.01 -15.87
C ALA A 33 -0.33 22.31 -15.64
N ILE A 34 0.73 22.56 -16.43
CA ILE A 34 1.49 23.80 -16.36
C ILE A 34 0.64 25.01 -16.79
N GLN A 35 -0.05 24.91 -17.94
CA GLN A 35 -0.93 25.98 -18.43
C GLN A 35 -2.05 26.33 -17.45
N ARG A 36 -2.51 25.38 -16.67
CA ARG A 36 -3.57 25.53 -15.66
C ARG A 36 -3.04 25.96 -14.29
N GLY A 37 -1.71 26.13 -14.15
CA GLY A 37 -1.08 26.47 -12.88
C GLY A 37 -1.16 25.40 -11.82
N GLU A 38 -1.30 24.13 -12.21
CA GLU A 38 -1.37 22.99 -11.29
C GLU A 38 0.01 22.58 -10.77
N GLY A 39 1.08 22.89 -11.52
CA GLY A 39 2.45 22.55 -11.16
C GLY A 39 3.47 23.16 -12.11
N VAL A 40 4.75 22.90 -11.85
CA VAL A 40 5.90 23.38 -12.62
C VAL A 40 6.88 22.23 -12.89
N LEU A 41 7.74 22.35 -13.89
CA LEU A 41 8.77 21.36 -14.16
C LEU A 41 9.98 21.58 -13.23
N SER A 42 10.56 20.48 -12.79
CA SER A 42 11.87 20.46 -12.13
C SER A 42 13.01 20.44 -13.16
N SER A 43 14.25 20.59 -12.69
CA SER A 43 15.46 20.48 -13.51
C SER A 43 15.60 19.12 -14.22
N THR A 44 14.98 18.07 -13.68
CA THR A 44 14.95 16.72 -14.29
C THR A 44 13.76 16.54 -15.26
N GLY A 45 12.88 17.55 -15.38
CA GLY A 45 11.67 17.49 -16.19
C GLY A 45 10.49 16.79 -15.53
N ALA A 46 10.59 16.39 -14.26
CA ALA A 46 9.45 15.87 -13.49
C ALA A 46 8.44 16.99 -13.20
N LEU A 47 7.14 16.70 -13.24
CA LEU A 47 6.10 17.65 -12.84
C LEU A 47 6.05 17.73 -11.31
N SER A 48 6.36 18.90 -10.75
CA SER A 48 6.27 19.19 -9.32
C SER A 48 4.94 19.86 -9.00
N VAL A 49 4.21 19.32 -8.04
CA VAL A 49 2.92 19.86 -7.56
C VAL A 49 2.88 19.94 -6.04
N THR A 50 2.05 20.84 -5.52
CA THR A 50 1.70 20.91 -4.11
C THR A 50 0.24 20.53 -3.91
N THR A 51 -0.04 19.72 -2.88
CA THR A 51 -1.39 19.21 -2.63
C THR A 51 -2.17 20.04 -1.61
N GLY A 52 -1.59 21.14 -1.13
CA GLY A 52 -2.23 22.08 -0.21
C GLY A 52 -2.38 21.51 1.20
N LYS A 53 -3.56 21.68 1.81
CA LYS A 53 -3.85 21.26 3.19
C LYS A 53 -3.66 19.75 3.41
N TYR A 54 -4.06 18.94 2.44
CA TYR A 54 -3.98 17.48 2.52
C TYR A 54 -2.70 16.99 1.83
N THR A 55 -1.64 16.83 2.58
CA THR A 55 -0.35 16.32 2.09
C THR A 55 -0.21 14.80 2.23
N GLY A 56 -1.28 14.14 2.66
CA GLY A 56 -1.37 12.69 2.85
C GLY A 56 -2.83 12.26 2.84
N ARG A 57 -3.07 10.97 3.07
CA ARG A 57 -4.43 10.43 3.20
C ARG A 57 -5.14 11.02 4.42
N SER A 58 -6.46 11.13 4.31
CA SER A 58 -7.35 11.59 5.37
C SER A 58 -8.28 10.45 5.83
N PRO A 59 -7.81 9.57 6.74
CA PRO A 59 -8.59 8.39 7.13
C PRO A 59 -9.93 8.73 7.79
N GLU A 60 -10.02 9.90 8.45
CA GLU A 60 -11.25 10.33 9.11
C GLU A 60 -12.32 10.81 8.14
N ASP A 61 -11.93 11.19 6.92
CA ASP A 61 -12.81 11.62 5.84
C ASP A 61 -13.24 10.46 4.91
N LYS A 62 -12.81 9.23 5.23
CA LYS A 62 -13.17 8.03 4.45
C LYS A 62 -14.48 7.43 4.96
N PHE A 63 -15.40 7.20 4.01
CA PHE A 63 -16.71 6.60 4.26
C PHE A 63 -17.03 5.51 3.24
N VAL A 64 -17.84 4.55 3.65
CA VAL A 64 -18.47 3.55 2.78
C VAL A 64 -19.98 3.73 2.88
N VAL A 65 -20.67 3.78 1.73
CA VAL A 65 -22.12 3.91 1.72
C VAL A 65 -22.74 2.61 2.24
N ASP A 66 -23.53 2.74 3.30
CA ASP A 66 -24.25 1.60 3.87
C ASP A 66 -25.50 1.30 3.05
N THR A 67 -25.49 0.14 2.40
CA THR A 67 -26.60 -0.36 1.60
C THR A 67 -26.90 -1.82 1.98
N PRO A 68 -28.14 -2.31 1.83
CA PRO A 68 -28.53 -3.66 2.24
C PRO A 68 -27.62 -4.76 1.70
N ASP A 69 -27.18 -4.65 0.43
CA ASP A 69 -26.34 -5.66 -0.25
C ASP A 69 -24.90 -5.70 0.28
N ILE A 70 -24.44 -4.61 0.90
CA ILE A 70 -23.06 -4.42 1.35
C ILE A 70 -22.96 -4.51 2.88
N HIS A 71 -24.02 -4.18 3.60
CA HIS A 71 -24.02 -4.06 5.06
C HIS A 71 -23.34 -5.23 5.78
N ASN A 72 -23.71 -6.46 5.43
CA ASN A 72 -23.17 -7.67 6.06
C ASN A 72 -21.77 -8.08 5.58
N LYS A 73 -21.24 -7.45 4.53
CA LYS A 73 -19.92 -7.75 3.99
C LYS A 73 -18.83 -6.88 4.61
N ILE A 74 -19.16 -5.65 4.95
CA ILE A 74 -18.19 -4.64 5.40
C ILE A 74 -17.85 -4.83 6.89
N ALA A 75 -16.57 -4.77 7.20
CA ALA A 75 -16.08 -4.65 8.57
C ALA A 75 -16.24 -3.19 9.05
N TRP A 76 -17.44 -2.85 9.51
CA TRP A 76 -17.77 -1.51 9.99
C TRP A 76 -16.96 -1.11 11.23
N GLY A 77 -16.57 0.15 11.31
CA GLY A 77 -15.81 0.70 12.44
C GLY A 77 -15.09 2.00 12.09
N SER A 78 -14.05 2.31 12.81
CA SER A 78 -13.27 3.55 12.61
C SER A 78 -12.59 3.64 11.23
N VAL A 79 -12.33 2.50 10.60
CA VAL A 79 -11.69 2.42 9.27
C VAL A 79 -12.71 2.49 8.13
N ASN A 80 -13.81 1.72 8.24
CA ASN A 80 -14.89 1.72 7.28
C ASN A 80 -16.12 2.36 7.95
N ARG A 81 -16.14 3.69 7.94
CA ARG A 81 -17.24 4.47 8.54
C ARG A 81 -18.44 4.42 7.63
N PRO A 82 -19.64 4.13 8.15
CA PRO A 82 -20.85 4.17 7.33
C PRO A 82 -21.25 5.61 7.00
N ILE A 83 -21.80 5.80 5.80
CA ILE A 83 -22.55 6.99 5.42
C ILE A 83 -23.87 6.56 4.80
N GLU A 84 -24.94 7.25 5.14
CA GLU A 84 -26.28 6.97 4.61
C GLU A 84 -26.35 7.20 3.09
N LYS A 85 -27.14 6.40 2.39
CA LYS A 85 -27.31 6.49 0.93
C LYS A 85 -27.83 7.86 0.50
N GLU A 86 -28.74 8.44 1.25
CA GLU A 86 -29.33 9.76 1.00
C GLU A 86 -28.29 10.87 1.10
N LYS A 87 -27.36 10.77 2.05
CA LYS A 87 -26.25 11.71 2.19
C LYS A 87 -25.27 11.59 1.01
N PHE A 88 -24.93 10.36 0.64
CA PHE A 88 -24.13 10.14 -0.56
C PHE A 88 -24.78 10.72 -1.81
N ASP A 89 -26.09 10.48 -2.02
CA ASP A 89 -26.81 10.96 -3.20
C ASP A 89 -26.88 12.49 -3.24
N LEU A 90 -27.00 13.15 -2.08
CA LEU A 90 -26.93 14.60 -1.96
C LEU A 90 -25.54 15.14 -2.35
N ILE A 91 -24.47 14.59 -1.77
CA ILE A 91 -23.10 15.00 -2.06
C ILE A 91 -22.79 14.75 -3.53
N TYR A 92 -23.15 13.57 -4.06
CA TYR A 92 -22.97 13.22 -5.46
C TYR A 92 -23.69 14.21 -6.40
N GLY A 93 -24.93 14.57 -6.12
CA GLY A 93 -25.67 15.56 -6.90
C GLY A 93 -25.00 16.94 -6.92
N LYS A 94 -24.50 17.41 -5.77
CA LYS A 94 -23.71 18.65 -5.65
C LYS A 94 -22.42 18.58 -6.46
N LEU A 95 -21.67 17.47 -6.32
CA LEU A 95 -20.42 17.24 -7.04
C LEU A 95 -20.64 17.25 -8.56
N ILE A 96 -21.65 16.54 -9.05
CA ILE A 96 -21.98 16.52 -10.48
C ILE A 96 -22.40 17.88 -10.99
N SER A 97 -23.15 18.65 -10.19
CA SER A 97 -23.51 20.03 -10.53
C SER A 97 -22.30 20.94 -10.59
N TYR A 98 -21.34 20.79 -9.65
CA TYR A 98 -20.09 21.51 -9.64
C TYR A 98 -19.24 21.25 -10.89
N LEU A 99 -19.21 20.01 -11.38
CA LEU A 99 -18.41 19.60 -12.53
C LEU A 99 -19.02 20.02 -13.89
N GLN A 100 -20.28 20.50 -13.97
CA GLN A 100 -20.83 21.08 -15.20
C GLN A 100 -19.99 22.32 -15.61
N ASN A 101 -19.82 22.53 -16.90
CA ASN A 101 -19.02 23.60 -17.52
C ASN A 101 -17.53 23.62 -17.14
N ARG A 102 -16.99 22.51 -16.59
CA ARG A 102 -15.57 22.32 -16.32
C ARG A 102 -14.91 21.41 -17.37
N GLU A 103 -13.61 21.56 -17.50
CA GLU A 103 -12.78 20.60 -18.25
C GLU A 103 -12.66 19.31 -17.45
N ILE A 104 -12.87 18.19 -18.10
CA ILE A 104 -12.89 16.86 -17.49
C ILE A 104 -11.83 15.99 -18.13
N PHE A 105 -10.99 15.38 -17.30
CA PHE A 105 -9.98 14.43 -17.71
C PHE A 105 -10.44 13.03 -17.34
N ILE A 106 -10.46 12.12 -18.32
CA ILE A 106 -10.80 10.70 -18.13
C ILE A 106 -9.57 9.86 -18.37
N PHE A 107 -9.28 8.98 -17.43
CA PHE A 107 -8.36 7.88 -17.64
C PHE A 107 -9.14 6.57 -17.51
N ASP A 108 -9.28 5.86 -18.60
CA ASP A 108 -9.76 4.48 -18.63
C ASP A 108 -8.54 3.57 -18.51
N GLY A 109 -8.38 2.94 -17.35
CA GLY A 109 -7.21 2.15 -16.98
C GLY A 109 -7.59 0.78 -16.46
N LEU A 110 -6.58 -0.04 -16.20
CA LEU A 110 -6.73 -1.42 -15.77
C LEU A 110 -6.02 -1.62 -14.43
N ALA A 111 -6.64 -2.33 -13.50
CA ALA A 111 -6.02 -2.80 -12.28
C ALA A 111 -5.91 -4.34 -12.32
N GLY A 112 -4.67 -4.85 -12.18
CA GLY A 112 -4.35 -6.25 -12.28
C GLY A 112 -3.61 -6.62 -13.56
N ALA A 113 -2.35 -7.07 -13.41
CA ALA A 113 -1.50 -7.47 -14.52
C ALA A 113 -1.94 -8.83 -15.11
N ASP A 114 -2.59 -9.71 -14.31
CA ASP A 114 -3.19 -10.94 -14.80
C ASP A 114 -4.51 -10.63 -15.53
N PRO A 115 -4.60 -10.89 -16.86
CA PRO A 115 -5.80 -10.60 -17.64
C PRO A 115 -7.07 -11.32 -17.15
N THR A 116 -6.93 -12.48 -16.47
CA THR A 116 -8.07 -13.27 -15.99
C THR A 116 -8.73 -12.65 -14.74
N CYS A 117 -7.98 -11.86 -13.97
CA CYS A 117 -8.43 -11.23 -12.73
C CYS A 117 -8.55 -9.70 -12.85
N ARG A 118 -8.17 -9.14 -13.99
CA ARG A 118 -8.10 -7.70 -14.26
C ARG A 118 -9.45 -7.00 -14.14
N LYS A 119 -9.45 -5.78 -13.58
CA LYS A 119 -10.62 -4.92 -13.47
C LYS A 119 -10.43 -3.62 -14.25
N LYS A 120 -11.51 -3.12 -14.83
CA LYS A 120 -11.56 -1.87 -15.61
C LYS A 120 -11.99 -0.72 -14.72
N PHE A 121 -11.12 0.28 -14.58
CA PHE A 121 -11.39 1.48 -13.80
C PHE A 121 -11.49 2.71 -14.68
N ARG A 122 -12.57 3.47 -14.52
CA ARG A 122 -12.69 4.81 -15.08
C ARG A 122 -12.39 5.83 -14.02
N ILE A 123 -11.35 6.65 -14.23
CA ILE A 123 -11.02 7.75 -13.33
C ILE A 123 -11.36 9.05 -14.01
N VAL A 124 -12.21 9.84 -13.36
CA VAL A 124 -12.67 11.15 -13.82
C VAL A 124 -12.05 12.21 -12.93
N ASN A 125 -11.18 13.06 -13.49
CA ASN A 125 -10.45 14.06 -12.74
C ASN A 125 -10.84 15.47 -13.18
N GLU A 126 -10.86 16.40 -12.23
CA GLU A 126 -10.89 17.84 -12.47
C GLU A 126 -9.52 18.36 -12.89
N MET A 127 -8.43 17.73 -12.41
CA MET A 127 -7.05 18.19 -12.61
C MET A 127 -6.28 17.29 -13.59
N ALA A 128 -5.51 17.92 -14.48
CA ALA A 128 -4.61 17.23 -15.41
C ALA A 128 -3.47 16.51 -14.67
N SER A 129 -2.94 17.11 -13.60
CA SER A 129 -1.88 16.53 -12.77
C SER A 129 -2.32 15.23 -12.07
N GLN A 130 -3.55 15.17 -11.53
CA GLN A 130 -4.08 13.92 -10.97
C GLN A 130 -4.35 12.87 -12.04
N ASN A 131 -4.73 13.29 -13.25
CA ASN A 131 -4.90 12.37 -14.37
C ASN A 131 -3.54 11.84 -14.85
N LEU A 132 -2.47 12.66 -14.84
CA LEU A 132 -1.10 12.19 -15.06
C LEU A 132 -0.70 11.16 -14.01
N PHE A 133 -0.94 11.43 -12.72
CA PHE A 133 -0.62 10.48 -11.65
C PHE A 133 -1.25 9.11 -11.91
N ILE A 134 -2.56 9.08 -12.19
CA ILE A 134 -3.25 7.81 -12.36
C ILE A 134 -2.88 7.11 -13.68
N HIS A 135 -2.52 7.87 -14.71
CA HIS A 135 -1.95 7.35 -15.94
C HIS A 135 -0.62 6.64 -15.71
N GLN A 136 0.21 7.15 -14.78
CA GLN A 136 1.48 6.50 -14.43
C GLN A 136 1.26 5.27 -13.56
N LEU A 137 0.24 5.31 -12.71
CA LEU A 137 0.07 4.30 -11.66
C LEU A 137 -0.76 3.08 -12.09
N LEU A 138 -1.87 3.26 -12.81
CA LEU A 138 -2.64 2.13 -13.31
C LEU A 138 -2.01 1.52 -14.57
N ILE A 139 -2.37 0.29 -14.86
CA ILE A 139 -1.97 -0.37 -16.12
C ILE A 139 -2.68 0.34 -17.28
N ARG A 140 -1.88 0.81 -18.21
CA ARG A 140 -2.34 1.51 -19.41
C ARG A 140 -2.87 0.48 -20.42
N PRO A 141 -4.12 0.60 -20.87
CA PRO A 141 -4.62 -0.24 -21.93
C PRO A 141 -3.86 0.03 -23.24
N THR A 142 -3.70 -0.99 -24.05
CA THR A 142 -3.28 -0.83 -25.43
C THR A 142 -4.35 -0.05 -26.23
N GLU A 143 -4.02 0.41 -27.42
CA GLU A 143 -4.98 1.12 -28.28
C GLU A 143 -6.21 0.23 -28.60
N ASP A 144 -5.98 -1.05 -28.87
CA ASP A 144 -7.06 -2.01 -29.14
C ASP A 144 -7.93 -2.25 -27.90
N GLU A 145 -7.32 -2.42 -26.72
CA GLU A 145 -8.07 -2.53 -25.44
C GLU A 145 -8.86 -1.27 -25.15
N LEU A 146 -8.31 -0.08 -25.45
CA LEU A 146 -8.99 1.20 -25.23
C LEU A 146 -10.16 1.39 -26.21
N ASN A 147 -10.02 0.98 -27.46
CA ASN A 147 -11.08 1.02 -28.47
C ASN A 147 -12.22 0.05 -28.12
N ASN A 148 -11.88 -1.09 -27.52
CA ASN A 148 -12.82 -2.13 -27.08
C ASN A 148 -13.05 -2.12 -25.56
N TYR A 149 -12.83 -0.99 -24.90
CA TYR A 149 -12.85 -0.90 -23.43
C TYR A 149 -14.19 -1.34 -22.83
N GLY A 150 -15.30 -0.98 -23.49
CA GLY A 150 -16.63 -1.37 -23.06
C GLY A 150 -17.06 -0.66 -21.78
N LYS A 151 -17.73 -1.42 -20.88
CA LYS A 151 -18.19 -0.90 -19.60
C LYS A 151 -17.09 -1.08 -18.54
N GLU A 152 -16.89 -0.07 -17.75
CA GLU A 152 -16.04 -0.08 -16.57
C GLU A 152 -16.63 -0.93 -15.43
N ASP A 153 -15.76 -1.56 -14.63
CA ASP A 153 -16.14 -2.29 -13.41
C ASP A 153 -16.40 -1.32 -12.26
N PHE A 154 -15.64 -0.20 -12.22
CA PHE A 154 -15.77 0.83 -11.19
C PHE A 154 -15.39 2.21 -11.74
N THR A 155 -16.08 3.27 -11.26
CA THR A 155 -15.75 4.67 -11.60
C THR A 155 -15.31 5.42 -10.35
N ILE A 156 -14.23 6.21 -10.45
CA ILE A 156 -13.79 7.13 -9.40
C ILE A 156 -13.83 8.55 -9.95
N ILE A 157 -14.47 9.48 -9.22
CA ILE A 157 -14.54 10.89 -9.57
C ILE A 157 -13.75 11.68 -8.53
N ALA A 158 -12.66 12.32 -8.93
CA ALA A 158 -11.82 13.16 -8.08
C ALA A 158 -11.94 14.63 -8.48
N ALA A 159 -12.52 15.42 -7.60
CA ALA A 159 -12.75 16.86 -7.77
C ALA A 159 -12.23 17.63 -6.55
N PRO A 160 -10.95 17.96 -6.50
CA PRO A 160 -10.32 18.67 -5.38
C PRO A 160 -10.91 20.04 -5.10
N GLY A 161 -11.44 20.72 -6.13
CA GLY A 161 -12.05 22.05 -5.97
C GLY A 161 -13.47 22.01 -5.39
N PHE A 162 -14.11 20.83 -5.34
CA PHE A 162 -15.40 20.67 -4.66
C PHE A 162 -15.17 20.35 -3.18
N GLN A 163 -15.72 21.18 -2.31
CA GLN A 163 -15.63 21.03 -0.86
C GLN A 163 -17.02 20.70 -0.28
N CYS A 164 -17.06 19.73 0.62
CA CYS A 164 -18.24 19.40 1.40
C CYS A 164 -18.47 20.41 2.52
N ASN A 165 -19.71 20.53 2.96
CA ASN A 165 -20.06 21.24 4.19
C ASN A 165 -20.37 20.19 5.27
N PRO A 166 -19.52 20.03 6.30
CA PRO A 166 -19.70 18.98 7.32
C PRO A 166 -21.08 18.96 7.98
N GLU A 167 -21.63 20.13 8.28
CA GLU A 167 -22.94 20.27 8.95
C GLU A 167 -24.11 19.80 8.07
N LEU A 168 -24.04 20.11 6.76
CA LEU A 168 -25.10 19.77 5.82
C LEU A 168 -24.94 18.37 5.23
N ASP A 169 -23.69 18.00 4.93
CA ASP A 169 -23.36 16.79 4.19
C ASP A 169 -23.10 15.59 5.11
N GLY A 170 -22.86 15.83 6.41
CA GLY A 170 -22.56 14.79 7.39
C GLY A 170 -21.16 14.20 7.24
N THR A 171 -20.23 14.97 6.64
CA THR A 171 -18.81 14.59 6.50
C THR A 171 -18.01 15.02 7.74
N HIS A 172 -16.81 14.47 7.90
CA HIS A 172 -15.93 14.85 9.01
C HIS A 172 -15.30 16.24 8.80
N SER A 173 -14.91 16.53 7.57
CA SER A 173 -14.34 17.82 7.18
C SER A 173 -14.88 18.27 5.81
N GLU A 174 -14.28 19.30 5.22
CA GLU A 174 -14.56 19.73 3.84
C GLU A 174 -14.08 18.72 2.78
N ALA A 175 -13.21 17.78 3.15
CA ALA A 175 -12.85 16.66 2.30
C ALA A 175 -13.81 15.48 2.54
N ALA A 176 -13.99 14.66 1.50
CA ALA A 176 -14.72 13.40 1.62
C ALA A 176 -14.22 12.38 0.60
N ILE A 177 -13.93 11.19 1.09
CA ILE A 177 -13.52 10.02 0.31
C ILE A 177 -14.61 8.96 0.50
N ILE A 178 -15.56 8.87 -0.42
CA ILE A 178 -16.74 8.03 -0.23
C ILE A 178 -16.81 6.95 -1.30
N ILE A 179 -17.01 5.70 -0.87
CA ILE A 179 -17.12 4.54 -1.76
C ILE A 179 -18.55 4.02 -1.71
N ASN A 180 -19.24 4.00 -2.85
CA ASN A 180 -20.53 3.34 -3.04
C ASN A 180 -20.32 2.07 -3.88
N PHE A 181 -20.27 0.93 -3.23
CA PHE A 181 -20.05 -0.36 -3.89
C PHE A 181 -21.27 -0.82 -4.70
N GLU A 182 -22.49 -0.49 -4.26
CA GLU A 182 -23.74 -0.80 -4.98
C GLU A 182 -23.78 -0.08 -6.35
N LYS A 183 -23.51 1.23 -6.35
CA LYS A 183 -23.46 2.04 -7.58
C LYS A 183 -22.15 1.86 -8.37
N LYS A 184 -21.14 1.23 -7.77
CA LYS A 184 -19.78 1.09 -8.33
C LYS A 184 -19.14 2.45 -8.63
N ILE A 185 -19.32 3.40 -7.72
CA ILE A 185 -18.83 4.76 -7.82
C ILE A 185 -18.09 5.13 -6.53
N GLY A 186 -16.89 5.68 -6.68
CA GLY A 186 -16.16 6.37 -5.62
C GLY A 186 -16.07 7.86 -5.92
N ILE A 187 -16.12 8.69 -4.88
CA ILE A 187 -15.91 10.14 -5.01
C ILE A 187 -14.82 10.59 -4.04
N ILE A 188 -13.99 11.52 -4.51
CA ILE A 188 -12.92 12.17 -3.73
C ILE A 188 -13.11 13.67 -3.88
N CYS A 189 -13.51 14.31 -2.82
CA CYS A 189 -13.83 15.73 -2.74
C CYS A 189 -12.80 16.45 -1.86
N GLY A 190 -12.43 17.68 -2.17
CA GLY A 190 -11.62 18.56 -1.32
C GLY A 190 -10.13 18.20 -1.17
N SER A 191 -9.67 17.06 -1.71
CA SER A 191 -8.28 16.62 -1.59
C SER A 191 -7.56 16.59 -2.94
N ARG A 192 -6.40 17.28 -3.00
CA ARG A 192 -5.49 17.23 -4.16
C ARG A 192 -4.51 16.06 -4.07
N TYR A 193 -4.39 15.39 -2.92
CA TYR A 193 -3.45 14.30 -2.71
C TYR A 193 -3.83 13.08 -3.56
N SER A 194 -3.02 12.78 -4.56
CA SER A 194 -3.32 11.74 -5.55
C SER A 194 -3.34 10.33 -4.97
N GLY A 195 -2.66 10.13 -3.83
CA GLY A 195 -2.67 8.86 -3.11
C GLY A 195 -4.06 8.39 -2.64
N GLU A 196 -5.06 9.29 -2.54
CA GLU A 196 -6.45 8.90 -2.26
C GLU A 196 -7.06 8.10 -3.43
N ILE A 197 -6.78 8.50 -4.68
CA ILE A 197 -7.26 7.78 -5.88
C ILE A 197 -6.66 6.37 -5.90
N LYS A 198 -5.32 6.27 -5.72
CA LYS A 198 -4.61 5.00 -5.63
C LYS A 198 -5.25 4.08 -4.60
N LYS A 199 -5.40 4.56 -3.38
CA LYS A 199 -5.87 3.74 -2.25
C LYS A 199 -7.36 3.41 -2.33
N MET A 200 -8.15 4.23 -3.03
CA MET A 200 -9.53 3.88 -3.34
C MET A 200 -9.60 2.72 -4.34
N VAL A 201 -8.77 2.71 -5.39
CA VAL A 201 -8.65 1.56 -6.31
C VAL A 201 -8.29 0.31 -5.52
N PHE A 202 -7.29 0.37 -4.64
CA PHE A 202 -6.89 -0.76 -3.82
C PHE A 202 -8.00 -1.25 -2.90
N CYS A 203 -8.74 -0.33 -2.24
CA CYS A 203 -9.89 -0.69 -1.41
C CYS A 203 -10.97 -1.42 -2.22
N VAL A 204 -11.24 -0.98 -3.44
CA VAL A 204 -12.20 -1.65 -4.35
C VAL A 204 -11.68 -3.03 -4.75
N MET A 205 -10.39 -3.16 -5.08
CA MET A 205 -9.79 -4.47 -5.38
C MET A 205 -9.86 -5.42 -4.18
N ASN A 206 -9.66 -4.92 -2.96
CA ASN A 206 -9.79 -5.71 -1.73
C ASN A 206 -11.21 -6.25 -1.50
N LEU A 207 -12.23 -5.59 -2.04
CA LEU A 207 -13.61 -6.12 -2.03
C LEU A 207 -13.85 -7.14 -3.15
N LEU A 208 -13.37 -6.84 -4.37
CA LEU A 208 -13.75 -7.59 -5.57
C LEU A 208 -12.95 -8.88 -5.78
N MET A 209 -11.69 -8.90 -5.34
CA MET A 209 -10.77 -10.02 -5.60
C MET A 209 -11.15 -11.31 -4.86
N PRO A 210 -11.61 -11.27 -3.58
CA PRO A 210 -12.04 -12.47 -2.89
C PRO A 210 -13.16 -13.25 -3.60
N ASP A 211 -14.08 -12.57 -4.28
CA ASP A 211 -15.14 -13.21 -5.07
C ASP A 211 -14.60 -14.02 -6.28
N LEU A 212 -13.32 -13.81 -6.65
CA LEU A 212 -12.59 -14.55 -7.68
C LEU A 212 -11.57 -15.55 -7.12
N ASP A 213 -11.60 -15.84 -5.83
CA ASP A 213 -10.59 -16.62 -5.10
C ASP A 213 -9.16 -16.05 -5.24
N VAL A 214 -9.05 -14.74 -5.39
CA VAL A 214 -7.79 -14.00 -5.42
C VAL A 214 -7.60 -13.31 -4.08
N LEU A 215 -6.48 -13.61 -3.39
CA LEU A 215 -6.11 -12.89 -2.16
C LEU A 215 -5.47 -11.55 -2.52
N PRO A 216 -6.13 -10.43 -2.21
CA PRO A 216 -5.50 -9.12 -2.36
C PRO A 216 -4.55 -8.85 -1.19
N MET A 217 -3.41 -8.23 -1.47
CA MET A 217 -2.32 -8.09 -0.51
C MET A 217 -1.66 -6.71 -0.60
N HIS A 218 -1.44 -6.08 0.56
CA HIS A 218 -0.60 -4.90 0.70
C HIS A 218 0.84 -5.34 0.96
N CYS A 219 1.56 -5.63 -0.11
CA CYS A 219 2.88 -6.23 -0.09
C CYS A 219 3.70 -5.81 -1.31
N SER A 220 5.03 -5.95 -1.23
CA SER A 220 5.90 -5.97 -2.41
C SER A 220 6.08 -7.40 -2.89
N ALA A 221 6.46 -7.57 -4.15
CA ALA A 221 6.78 -8.89 -4.71
C ALA A 221 7.94 -8.80 -5.70
N ASN A 222 8.77 -9.83 -5.73
CA ASN A 222 9.85 -9.99 -6.68
C ASN A 222 9.95 -11.44 -7.19
N ILE A 223 10.68 -11.61 -8.27
CA ILE A 223 10.90 -12.91 -8.91
C ILE A 223 12.37 -13.09 -9.22
N ASP A 224 12.89 -14.27 -8.95
CA ASP A 224 14.23 -14.66 -9.41
C ASP A 224 14.20 -14.88 -10.93
N PRO A 225 15.03 -14.18 -11.71
CA PRO A 225 14.99 -14.29 -13.17
C PRO A 225 15.54 -15.62 -13.72
N VAL A 226 16.23 -16.41 -12.89
CA VAL A 226 16.84 -17.69 -13.28
C VAL A 226 15.95 -18.86 -12.89
N SER A 227 15.57 -18.95 -11.62
CA SER A 227 14.71 -20.05 -11.10
C SER A 227 13.24 -19.82 -11.36
N GLY A 228 12.78 -18.57 -11.53
CA GLY A 228 11.37 -18.22 -11.59
C GLY A 228 10.68 -18.18 -10.22
N GLU A 229 11.42 -18.37 -9.13
CA GLU A 229 10.86 -18.34 -7.78
C GLU A 229 10.39 -16.95 -7.38
N THR A 230 9.14 -16.89 -6.96
CA THR A 230 8.47 -15.65 -6.54
C THR A 230 8.47 -15.53 -5.02
N ALA A 231 8.74 -14.33 -4.53
CA ALA A 231 8.68 -13.99 -3.12
C ALA A 231 7.77 -12.78 -2.88
N VAL A 232 7.10 -12.78 -1.72
CA VAL A 232 6.19 -11.73 -1.29
C VAL A 232 6.65 -11.17 0.06
N PHE A 233 6.63 -9.83 0.19
CA PHE A 233 7.09 -9.12 1.37
C PHE A 233 5.98 -8.24 1.92
N PHE A 234 5.47 -8.58 3.08
CA PHE A 234 4.56 -7.72 3.84
C PHE A 234 5.34 -6.87 4.83
N GLY A 235 4.81 -5.72 5.14
CA GLY A 235 5.40 -4.84 6.14
C GLY A 235 4.83 -3.43 6.07
N LEU A 236 4.77 -2.77 7.20
CA LEU A 236 4.32 -1.38 7.29
C LEU A 236 5.45 -0.40 6.94
N SER A 237 5.13 0.89 6.89
CA SER A 237 6.13 1.93 6.64
C SER A 237 7.28 1.86 7.65
N GLY A 238 8.53 1.90 7.17
CA GLY A 238 9.72 1.87 8.01
C GLY A 238 10.28 0.47 8.34
N THR A 239 9.60 -0.61 7.97
CA THR A 239 10.09 -1.99 8.17
C THR A 239 11.14 -2.42 7.14
N GLY A 240 11.35 -1.63 6.08
CA GLY A 240 12.30 -1.97 5.03
C GLY A 240 11.70 -2.72 3.84
N LYS A 241 10.36 -2.77 3.70
CA LYS A 241 9.66 -3.48 2.60
C LYS A 241 10.27 -3.19 1.24
N THR A 242 10.34 -1.92 0.83
CA THR A 242 10.91 -1.51 -0.47
C THR A 242 12.40 -1.88 -0.57
N THR A 243 13.19 -1.58 0.45
CA THR A 243 14.64 -1.82 0.46
C THR A 243 15.01 -3.30 0.36
N LEU A 244 14.20 -4.19 0.97
CA LEU A 244 14.47 -5.63 1.01
C LEU A 244 13.87 -6.37 -0.18
N SER A 245 12.77 -5.87 -0.76
CA SER A 245 12.19 -6.45 -1.98
C SER A 245 12.91 -6.00 -3.26
N THR A 246 13.66 -4.89 -3.21
CA THR A 246 14.47 -4.39 -4.32
C THR A 246 15.88 -4.99 -4.23
N ASP A 247 16.01 -6.22 -4.69
CA ASP A 247 17.30 -6.91 -4.81
C ASP A 247 17.80 -6.76 -6.25
N PRO A 248 19.07 -6.35 -6.50
CA PRO A 248 19.61 -6.20 -7.85
C PRO A 248 19.62 -7.51 -8.65
N ASN A 249 19.61 -8.66 -7.96
CA ASN A 249 19.62 -9.99 -8.59
C ASN A 249 18.20 -10.51 -8.87
N ARG A 250 17.15 -9.83 -8.41
CA ARG A 250 15.75 -10.24 -8.59
C ARG A 250 14.96 -9.15 -9.31
N LYS A 251 13.99 -9.52 -10.12
CA LYS A 251 13.12 -8.56 -10.82
C LYS A 251 11.95 -8.16 -9.93
N LEU A 252 11.68 -6.86 -9.86
CA LEU A 252 10.54 -6.30 -9.13
C LEU A 252 9.25 -6.57 -9.89
N ILE A 253 8.30 -7.29 -9.29
CA ILE A 253 6.92 -7.44 -9.81
C ILE A 253 6.11 -6.19 -9.49
N GLY A 254 6.24 -5.70 -8.23
CA GLY A 254 5.64 -4.47 -7.76
C GLY A 254 6.04 -4.17 -6.31
N ASP A 255 5.83 -2.91 -5.89
CA ASP A 255 6.32 -2.42 -4.61
C ASP A 255 5.25 -2.33 -3.50
N ASP A 256 3.92 -2.43 -3.84
CA ASP A 256 2.89 -2.09 -2.86
C ASP A 256 1.60 -2.93 -2.89
N GLU A 257 1.01 -3.25 -4.06
CA GLU A 257 -0.35 -3.82 -4.16
C GLU A 257 -0.41 -5.00 -5.12
N HIS A 258 -0.74 -6.19 -4.62
CA HIS A 258 -0.75 -7.41 -5.42
C HIS A 258 -1.98 -8.27 -5.17
N GLY A 259 -2.28 -9.15 -6.15
CA GLY A 259 -3.20 -10.27 -6.01
C GLY A 259 -2.46 -11.61 -6.06
N TRP A 260 -2.91 -12.57 -5.27
CA TRP A 260 -2.46 -13.95 -5.33
C TRP A 260 -3.60 -14.84 -5.83
N SER A 261 -3.57 -15.18 -7.11
CA SER A 261 -4.49 -16.12 -7.76
C SER A 261 -3.95 -17.55 -7.73
N ASP A 262 -4.65 -18.47 -8.34
CA ASP A 262 -4.14 -19.83 -8.56
C ASP A 262 -3.08 -19.93 -9.67
N HIS A 263 -2.91 -18.84 -10.44
CA HIS A 263 -1.85 -18.74 -11.46
C HIS A 263 -0.56 -18.13 -10.90
N GLY A 264 -0.62 -17.48 -9.73
CA GLY A 264 0.52 -16.83 -9.10
C GLY A 264 0.23 -15.42 -8.62
N ILE A 265 1.30 -14.66 -8.40
CA ILE A 265 1.27 -13.26 -7.96
C ILE A 265 1.14 -12.35 -9.17
N PHE A 266 0.32 -11.31 -9.04
CA PHE A 266 0.27 -10.23 -10.04
C PHE A 266 0.10 -8.88 -9.38
N ASN A 267 0.76 -7.87 -9.96
CA ASN A 267 0.66 -6.49 -9.54
C ASN A 267 -0.71 -5.91 -9.93
N PHE A 268 -1.35 -5.16 -9.04
CA PHE A 268 -2.56 -4.39 -9.38
C PHE A 268 -2.22 -3.15 -10.19
N GLU A 269 -0.99 -2.67 -10.06
CA GLU A 269 -0.55 -1.38 -10.60
C GLU A 269 0.37 -1.54 -11.82
N GLY A 270 0.46 -0.48 -12.61
CA GLY A 270 1.40 -0.31 -13.71
C GLY A 270 2.50 0.70 -13.43
N GLY A 271 2.63 1.13 -12.18
CA GLY A 271 3.61 2.11 -11.70
C GLY A 271 3.88 1.98 -10.22
N CYS A 272 4.69 2.91 -9.71
CA CYS A 272 5.09 2.99 -8.31
C CYS A 272 4.78 4.37 -7.73
N TYR A 273 4.58 4.44 -6.40
CA TYR A 273 4.35 5.68 -5.67
C TYR A 273 5.21 5.72 -4.41
N ALA A 274 6.46 6.17 -4.59
CA ALA A 274 7.51 6.10 -3.59
C ALA A 274 7.59 7.35 -2.71
N LYS A 275 8.14 7.21 -1.50
CA LYS A 275 8.54 8.34 -0.64
C LYS A 275 9.82 8.98 -1.16
N CYS A 276 9.89 10.33 -1.05
CA CYS A 276 11.07 11.10 -1.43
C CYS A 276 11.80 11.73 -0.25
N ILE A 277 11.23 11.69 0.97
CA ILE A 277 11.91 12.28 2.13
C ILE A 277 13.25 11.59 2.40
N ASN A 278 14.32 12.39 2.49
CA ASN A 278 15.71 11.93 2.64
C ASN A 278 16.21 11.02 1.51
N LEU A 279 15.57 11.03 0.35
CA LEU A 279 15.98 10.26 -0.82
C LEU A 279 17.42 10.58 -1.18
N LYS A 280 18.23 9.54 -1.41
CA LYS A 280 19.62 9.65 -1.85
C LYS A 280 19.89 8.62 -2.92
N GLU A 281 20.52 9.05 -4.01
CA GLU A 281 20.91 8.19 -5.12
C GLU A 281 21.70 6.96 -4.68
N LYS A 282 22.62 7.15 -3.72
CA LYS A 282 23.46 6.05 -3.17
C LYS A 282 22.64 4.90 -2.57
N TYR A 283 21.46 5.17 -1.99
CA TYR A 283 20.68 4.18 -1.25
C TYR A 283 19.48 3.66 -2.03
N GLU A 284 18.88 4.51 -2.87
CA GLU A 284 17.66 4.22 -3.64
C GLU A 284 17.80 4.75 -5.09
N PRO A 285 18.82 4.25 -5.86
CA PRO A 285 19.13 4.77 -7.19
C PRO A 285 17.94 4.64 -8.16
N GLU A 286 17.19 3.55 -8.11
CA GLU A 286 16.04 3.32 -9.00
C GLU A 286 14.96 4.39 -8.81
N ILE A 287 14.61 4.75 -7.57
CA ILE A 287 13.63 5.80 -7.29
C ILE A 287 14.20 7.15 -7.70
N TYR A 288 15.47 7.43 -7.38
CA TYR A 288 16.14 8.69 -7.72
C TYR A 288 16.14 8.95 -9.23
N HIS A 289 16.50 7.95 -10.03
CA HIS A 289 16.54 8.06 -11.49
C HIS A 289 15.15 7.98 -12.15
N ALA A 290 14.11 7.54 -11.42
CA ALA A 290 12.74 7.60 -11.89
C ALA A 290 12.13 9.03 -11.83
N ILE A 291 12.79 9.97 -11.12
CA ILE A 291 12.37 11.38 -11.05
C ILE A 291 12.83 12.11 -12.31
N LYS A 292 12.08 11.96 -13.37
CA LYS A 292 12.37 12.51 -14.70
C LYS A 292 11.07 12.87 -15.42
N PHE A 293 11.18 13.38 -16.66
CA PHE A 293 10.02 13.73 -17.47
C PHE A 293 9.01 12.57 -17.52
N GLY A 294 7.74 12.87 -17.24
CA GLY A 294 6.65 11.91 -17.15
C GLY A 294 6.32 11.48 -15.72
N SER A 295 7.21 11.65 -14.73
CA SER A 295 6.88 11.44 -13.32
C SER A 295 6.20 12.66 -12.71
N LEU A 296 5.42 12.42 -11.64
CA LEU A 296 4.77 13.46 -10.84
C LEU A 296 5.33 13.44 -9.43
N VAL A 297 5.86 14.58 -8.97
CA VAL A 297 6.42 14.76 -7.62
C VAL A 297 5.46 15.59 -6.79
N GLU A 298 5.06 15.09 -5.62
CA GLU A 298 4.13 15.77 -4.72
C GLU A 298 4.84 16.24 -3.45
N ASN A 299 4.68 17.55 -3.16
CA ASN A 299 5.07 18.21 -1.91
C ASN A 299 6.57 18.17 -1.59
N VAL A 300 7.43 17.95 -2.55
CA VAL A 300 8.88 18.12 -2.39
C VAL A 300 9.20 19.60 -2.62
N VAL A 301 9.92 20.21 -1.68
CA VAL A 301 10.39 21.59 -1.83
C VAL A 301 11.41 21.64 -2.97
N MET A 302 11.31 22.67 -3.78
CA MET A 302 12.16 22.88 -4.96
C MET A 302 12.74 24.28 -4.93
N ASP A 303 14.04 24.41 -5.18
CA ASP A 303 14.68 25.70 -5.33
C ASP A 303 14.10 26.45 -6.56
N PRO A 304 13.60 27.68 -6.40
CA PRO A 304 12.92 28.37 -7.49
C PRO A 304 13.87 28.84 -8.62
N LYS A 305 15.18 28.89 -8.38
CA LYS A 305 16.18 29.32 -9.37
C LYS A 305 16.77 28.13 -10.14
N THR A 306 17.16 27.08 -9.42
CA THR A 306 17.78 25.89 -10.03
C THR A 306 16.77 24.85 -10.46
N GLN A 307 15.53 24.91 -9.92
CA GLN A 307 14.48 23.90 -10.08
C GLN A 307 14.90 22.50 -9.60
N GLU A 308 15.85 22.43 -8.68
CA GLU A 308 16.30 21.20 -8.04
C GLU A 308 15.47 20.92 -6.79
N PHE A 309 15.19 19.64 -6.55
CA PHE A 309 14.46 19.19 -5.36
C PHE A 309 15.36 19.13 -4.12
N ASP A 310 14.87 19.65 -2.99
CA ASP A 310 15.44 19.39 -1.68
C ASP A 310 14.67 18.28 -0.97
N PHE A 311 15.16 17.05 -1.07
CA PHE A 311 14.56 15.89 -0.43
C PHE A 311 14.71 15.86 1.10
N LYS A 312 15.46 16.78 1.70
CA LYS A 312 15.61 16.90 3.15
C LYS A 312 14.62 17.88 3.76
N ASP A 313 14.11 18.80 2.95
CA ASP A 313 13.18 19.82 3.43
C ASP A 313 11.83 19.18 3.80
N LYS A 314 11.39 19.47 5.02
CA LYS A 314 10.15 18.96 5.62
C LYS A 314 9.12 20.07 5.84
N SER A 315 9.39 21.27 5.37
CA SER A 315 8.55 22.45 5.64
C SER A 315 7.12 22.32 5.14
N LEU A 316 6.91 21.61 4.02
CA LEU A 316 5.58 21.29 3.51
C LEU A 316 5.01 20.05 4.20
N THR A 317 5.79 18.97 4.26
CA THR A 317 5.40 17.69 4.87
C THR A 317 6.57 16.72 4.88
N GLU A 318 6.54 15.72 5.77
CA GLU A 318 7.41 14.54 5.69
C GLU A 318 6.89 13.47 4.69
N ASN A 319 5.64 13.63 4.20
CA ASN A 319 5.02 12.70 3.24
C ASN A 319 5.21 13.16 1.79
N THR A 320 6.44 13.49 1.44
CA THR A 320 6.82 13.79 0.05
C THR A 320 6.80 12.53 -0.80
N ARG A 321 6.32 12.61 -2.06
CA ARG A 321 6.08 11.45 -2.91
C ARG A 321 6.48 11.68 -4.36
N VAL A 322 6.80 10.59 -5.06
CA VAL A 322 6.90 10.55 -6.52
C VAL A 322 6.09 9.38 -7.10
N GLY A 323 5.25 9.68 -8.10
CA GLY A 323 4.55 8.70 -8.93
C GLY A 323 5.23 8.56 -10.29
N TYR A 324 5.52 7.33 -10.70
CA TYR A 324 6.17 7.02 -11.97
C TYR A 324 5.74 5.64 -12.50
N PRO A 325 5.82 5.40 -13.82
CA PRO A 325 5.45 4.11 -14.39
C PRO A 325 6.52 3.05 -14.06
N ILE A 326 6.10 1.79 -13.91
CA ILE A 326 6.99 0.68 -13.50
C ILE A 326 8.19 0.47 -14.44
N ASN A 327 8.05 0.80 -15.72
CA ASN A 327 9.11 0.68 -16.71
C ASN A 327 10.24 1.73 -16.54
N TYR A 328 10.14 2.62 -15.53
CA TYR A 328 11.28 3.48 -15.13
C TYR A 328 12.25 2.74 -14.22
N ILE A 329 11.84 1.62 -13.66
CA ILE A 329 12.70 0.71 -12.87
C ILE A 329 13.37 -0.27 -13.83
N SER A 330 14.70 -0.30 -13.83
CA SER A 330 15.50 -1.06 -14.80
C SER A 330 15.32 -2.57 -14.70
N ASN A 331 15.12 -3.10 -13.48
CA ASN A 331 14.92 -4.52 -13.21
C ASN A 331 13.45 -4.89 -12.92
N ALA A 332 12.50 -4.13 -13.45
CA ALA A 332 11.08 -4.48 -13.31
C ALA A 332 10.70 -5.72 -14.14
N GLN A 333 9.82 -6.54 -13.59
CA GLN A 333 9.16 -7.65 -14.28
C GLN A 333 7.95 -7.12 -15.06
N ILE A 334 8.01 -7.18 -16.40
CA ILE A 334 6.93 -6.72 -17.28
C ILE A 334 6.48 -7.87 -18.18
N PRO A 335 5.16 -8.20 -18.21
CA PRO A 335 4.11 -7.66 -17.34
C PRO A 335 4.35 -8.01 -15.88
N GLY A 336 3.74 -7.28 -14.94
CA GLY A 336 3.90 -7.45 -13.50
C GLY A 336 3.27 -8.74 -12.96
N VAL A 337 3.73 -9.89 -13.43
CA VAL A 337 3.26 -11.22 -13.02
C VAL A 337 4.43 -12.08 -12.58
N GLY A 338 4.18 -12.95 -11.59
CA GLY A 338 5.10 -13.98 -11.13
C GLY A 338 4.38 -15.30 -10.96
N GLY A 339 5.14 -16.35 -10.61
CA GLY A 339 4.58 -17.67 -10.26
C GLY A 339 3.93 -17.68 -8.88
N ILE A 340 3.54 -18.88 -8.46
CA ILE A 340 3.13 -19.13 -7.07
C ILE A 340 4.31 -18.79 -6.16
N PRO A 341 4.10 -18.01 -5.07
CA PRO A 341 5.20 -17.65 -4.19
C PRO A 341 5.73 -18.87 -3.41
N SER A 342 7.03 -19.09 -3.51
CA SER A 342 7.73 -20.09 -2.71
C SER A 342 7.93 -19.63 -1.27
N VAL A 343 8.08 -18.31 -1.08
CA VAL A 343 8.34 -17.70 0.23
C VAL A 343 7.49 -16.45 0.44
N VAL A 344 6.93 -16.33 1.63
CA VAL A 344 6.31 -15.09 2.16
C VAL A 344 7.14 -14.61 3.33
N ILE A 345 7.48 -13.32 3.33
CA ILE A 345 8.22 -12.66 4.40
C ILE A 345 7.34 -11.60 5.04
N PHE A 346 7.13 -11.72 6.35
CA PHE A 346 6.56 -10.66 7.17
C PHE A 346 7.69 -9.83 7.78
N LEU A 347 7.74 -8.55 7.44
CA LEU A 347 8.71 -7.61 8.00
C LEU A 347 8.08 -6.86 9.17
N THR A 348 8.75 -6.90 10.29
CA THR A 348 8.42 -6.10 11.46
C THR A 348 9.61 -5.26 11.90
N ALA A 349 9.38 -4.21 12.66
CA ALA A 349 10.43 -3.45 13.33
C ALA A 349 10.07 -3.38 14.82
N ASP A 350 10.65 -4.27 15.60
CA ASP A 350 10.46 -4.30 17.06
C ASP A 350 11.36 -3.26 17.74
N ALA A 351 10.75 -2.27 18.38
CA ALA A 351 11.49 -1.26 19.16
C ALA A 351 11.66 -1.64 20.64
N PHE A 352 11.14 -2.80 21.06
CA PHE A 352 11.40 -3.35 22.39
C PHE A 352 12.72 -4.15 22.43
N GLY A 353 13.22 -4.59 21.27
CA GLY A 353 14.47 -5.33 21.14
C GLY A 353 14.41 -6.77 21.63
N VAL A 354 13.23 -7.39 21.58
CA VAL A 354 12.97 -8.71 22.16
C VAL A 354 12.51 -9.76 21.15
N LEU A 355 11.96 -9.35 19.99
CA LEU A 355 11.58 -10.30 18.95
C LEU A 355 12.82 -10.93 18.28
N PRO A 356 12.79 -12.24 18.03
CA PRO A 356 13.82 -12.91 17.23
C PRO A 356 14.03 -12.21 15.89
N PRO A 357 15.28 -12.13 15.38
CA PRO A 357 15.56 -11.46 14.11
C PRO A 357 14.98 -12.19 12.91
N ILE A 358 14.82 -13.52 13.00
CA ILE A 358 14.12 -14.34 12.02
C ILE A 358 13.43 -15.52 12.71
N SER A 359 12.22 -15.84 12.25
CA SER A 359 11.46 -17.00 12.73
C SER A 359 10.69 -17.63 11.57
N LYS A 360 10.59 -18.96 11.56
CA LYS A 360 9.73 -19.71 10.66
C LYS A 360 8.34 -19.78 11.27
N LEU A 361 7.31 -19.60 10.46
CA LEU A 361 5.93 -19.64 10.89
C LEU A 361 5.25 -20.87 10.28
N ASP A 362 4.54 -21.64 11.09
CA ASP A 362 3.56 -22.60 10.60
C ASP A 362 2.30 -21.87 10.08
N LYS A 363 1.34 -22.61 9.55
CA LYS A 363 0.11 -22.05 8.99
C LYS A 363 -0.64 -21.16 10.00
N ASN A 364 -0.79 -21.61 11.24
CA ASN A 364 -1.59 -20.91 12.24
C ASN A 364 -0.89 -19.65 12.74
N ALA A 365 0.42 -19.74 13.00
CA ALA A 365 1.26 -18.61 13.35
C ALA A 365 1.32 -17.58 12.20
N ALA A 366 1.41 -18.05 10.95
CA ALA A 366 1.37 -17.20 9.78
C ALA A 366 0.04 -16.43 9.68
N MET A 367 -1.10 -17.09 9.88
CA MET A 367 -2.41 -16.43 9.93
C MET A 367 -2.51 -15.43 11.08
N TYR A 368 -2.00 -15.76 12.26
CA TYR A 368 -1.97 -14.86 13.43
C TYR A 368 -1.18 -13.59 13.14
N HIS A 369 0.07 -13.72 12.65
CA HIS A 369 0.92 -12.57 12.34
C HIS A 369 0.42 -11.77 11.14
N PHE A 370 -0.21 -12.41 10.16
CA PHE A 370 -0.87 -11.73 9.05
C PHE A 370 -2.03 -10.84 9.53
N ILE A 371 -2.90 -11.36 10.41
CA ILE A 371 -4.03 -10.59 10.95
C ILE A 371 -3.54 -9.46 11.84
N THR A 372 -2.56 -9.71 12.70
CA THR A 372 -2.10 -8.70 13.67
C THR A 372 -1.29 -7.60 13.02
N GLY A 373 -0.45 -7.92 12.02
CA GLY A 373 0.35 -6.94 11.28
C GLY A 373 1.15 -6.02 12.20
N PHE A 374 1.96 -6.59 13.11
CA PHE A 374 2.70 -5.82 14.11
C PHE A 374 3.92 -5.12 13.53
N THR A 375 4.15 -3.90 14.00
CA THR A 375 5.44 -3.19 13.91
C THR A 375 5.49 -2.07 14.94
N SER A 376 6.67 -1.48 15.17
CA SER A 376 6.77 -0.17 15.80
C SER A 376 6.82 0.90 14.72
N LYS A 377 5.91 1.89 14.78
CA LYS A 377 6.01 3.10 13.96
C LYS A 377 7.27 3.85 14.37
N LEU A 378 8.17 4.05 13.44
CA LEU A 378 9.43 4.74 13.70
C LEU A 378 9.22 6.26 13.70
N ALA A 379 10.08 6.97 14.43
CA ALA A 379 10.12 8.43 14.41
C ALA A 379 10.23 8.94 12.95
N GLY A 380 9.44 9.98 12.60
CA GLY A 380 9.43 10.55 11.26
C GLY A 380 8.70 9.73 10.18
N THR A 381 8.05 8.61 10.53
CA THR A 381 7.22 7.86 9.57
C THR A 381 5.82 8.45 9.41
N GLU A 382 5.30 9.10 10.44
CA GLU A 382 4.02 9.83 10.46
C GLU A 382 4.17 11.12 11.29
N ARG A 383 3.33 12.12 11.00
CA ARG A 383 3.34 13.40 11.71
C ARG A 383 3.06 13.18 13.21
N GLY A 384 3.94 13.72 14.07
CA GLY A 384 3.79 13.65 15.53
C GLY A 384 4.38 12.40 16.18
N VAL A 385 4.94 11.47 15.43
CA VAL A 385 5.67 10.31 15.97
C VAL A 385 7.13 10.70 16.18
N THR A 386 7.48 11.00 17.43
CA THR A 386 8.85 11.38 17.86
C THR A 386 9.66 10.20 18.39
N GLU A 387 8.98 9.16 18.87
CA GLU A 387 9.57 7.91 19.38
C GLU A 387 8.83 6.70 18.77
N PRO A 388 9.49 5.54 18.67
CA PRO A 388 8.84 4.34 18.17
C PRO A 388 7.64 3.93 19.02
N GLN A 389 6.51 3.69 18.37
CA GLN A 389 5.27 3.28 19.01
C GLN A 389 4.77 1.95 18.44
N PRO A 390 4.44 0.96 19.29
CA PRO A 390 3.86 -0.30 18.82
C PRO A 390 2.55 -0.05 18.10
N THR A 391 2.40 -0.69 16.95
CA THR A 391 1.26 -0.54 16.06
C THR A 391 0.85 -1.90 15.50
N PHE A 392 -0.45 -2.10 15.42
CA PHE A 392 -1.06 -3.29 14.82
C PHE A 392 -1.98 -2.85 13.68
N SER A 393 -1.69 -3.34 12.48
CA SER A 393 -2.45 -3.03 11.27
C SER A 393 -2.92 -4.31 10.60
N THR A 394 -4.19 -4.59 10.68
CA THR A 394 -4.81 -5.81 10.15
C THR A 394 -4.37 -6.10 8.73
N CYS A 395 -3.87 -7.31 8.47
CA CYS A 395 -3.36 -7.78 7.18
C CYS A 395 -2.30 -6.84 6.57
N PHE A 396 -1.54 -6.09 7.40
CA PHE A 396 -0.59 -5.04 6.99
C PHE A 396 -1.21 -3.93 6.14
N GLY A 397 -2.54 -3.88 6.04
CA GLY A 397 -3.27 -2.96 5.18
C GLY A 397 -4.62 -2.50 5.73
N GLU A 398 -4.81 -2.47 7.05
CA GLU A 398 -6.08 -2.20 7.74
C GLU A 398 -6.90 -1.04 7.13
N PRO A 399 -6.32 0.12 6.77
CA PRO A 399 -7.09 1.23 6.21
C PRO A 399 -7.77 0.92 4.85
N PHE A 400 -7.38 -0.16 4.19
CA PHE A 400 -7.82 -0.52 2.84
C PHE A 400 -8.66 -1.79 2.78
N MET A 401 -8.86 -2.45 3.94
CA MET A 401 -9.54 -3.74 4.02
C MET A 401 -11.04 -3.54 4.32
N PRO A 402 -11.95 -3.68 3.33
CA PRO A 402 -13.38 -3.49 3.56
C PRO A 402 -14.05 -4.70 4.20
N LEU A 403 -13.62 -5.93 3.89
CA LEU A 403 -14.24 -7.15 4.40
C LEU A 403 -13.77 -7.49 5.81
N ASN A 404 -14.48 -8.44 6.45
CA ASN A 404 -14.05 -9.01 7.72
C ASN A 404 -12.63 -9.61 7.59
N PRO A 405 -11.70 -9.29 8.50
CA PRO A 405 -10.34 -9.80 8.49
C PRO A 405 -10.21 -11.33 8.39
N ALA A 406 -11.20 -12.07 8.93
CA ALA A 406 -11.24 -13.52 8.83
C ALA A 406 -11.23 -14.03 7.39
N VAL A 407 -11.91 -13.31 6.48
CA VAL A 407 -11.95 -13.69 5.04
C VAL A 407 -10.55 -13.71 4.45
N TYR A 408 -9.78 -12.66 4.67
CA TYR A 408 -8.41 -12.56 4.14
C TYR A 408 -7.46 -13.57 4.80
N ALA A 409 -7.60 -13.77 6.12
CA ALA A 409 -6.76 -14.70 6.86
C ALA A 409 -7.01 -16.16 6.43
N GLU A 410 -8.27 -16.54 6.25
CA GLU A 410 -8.62 -17.89 5.76
C GLU A 410 -8.11 -18.12 4.33
N MET A 411 -8.26 -17.10 3.45
CA MET A 411 -7.72 -17.18 2.09
C MET A 411 -6.20 -17.35 2.13
N PHE A 412 -5.51 -16.57 2.97
CA PHE A 412 -4.06 -16.66 3.13
C PHE A 412 -3.66 -18.05 3.63
N GLY A 413 -4.31 -18.55 4.71
CA GLY A 413 -4.05 -19.87 5.26
C GLY A 413 -4.28 -21.01 4.26
N LYS A 414 -5.35 -20.94 3.46
CA LYS A 414 -5.64 -21.92 2.39
C LYS A 414 -4.55 -21.89 1.30
N LYS A 415 -4.10 -20.70 0.88
CA LYS A 415 -3.09 -20.59 -0.18
C LYS A 415 -1.71 -21.07 0.27
N ILE A 416 -1.23 -20.68 1.45
CA ILE A 416 0.07 -21.18 1.95
C ILE A 416 0.08 -22.70 2.14
N GLU A 417 -1.04 -23.29 2.59
CA GLU A 417 -1.19 -24.73 2.73
C GLU A 417 -1.25 -25.44 1.36
N LYS A 418 -2.11 -24.96 0.45
CA LYS A 418 -2.30 -25.53 -0.89
C LYS A 418 -0.99 -25.61 -1.67
N TYR A 419 -0.16 -24.57 -1.55
CA TYR A 419 1.07 -24.44 -2.33
C TYR A 419 2.34 -24.74 -1.55
N ASN A 420 2.22 -25.16 -0.28
CA ASN A 420 3.36 -25.40 0.62
C ASN A 420 4.32 -24.20 0.68
N THR A 421 3.77 -22.98 0.68
CA THR A 421 4.53 -21.74 0.71
C THR A 421 5.13 -21.55 2.10
N LYS A 422 6.45 -21.33 2.16
CA LYS A 422 7.15 -21.06 3.43
C LYS A 422 6.87 -19.64 3.89
N VAL A 423 6.70 -19.46 5.21
CA VAL A 423 6.45 -18.15 5.78
C VAL A 423 7.49 -17.85 6.86
N PHE A 424 8.11 -16.69 6.77
CA PHE A 424 9.08 -16.20 7.76
C PHE A 424 8.66 -14.83 8.31
N LEU A 425 8.87 -14.64 9.61
CA LEU A 425 8.82 -13.33 10.27
C LEU A 425 10.25 -12.82 10.42
N ILE A 426 10.55 -11.65 9.88
CA ILE A 426 11.87 -11.02 9.98
C ILE A 426 11.75 -9.69 10.70
N ASN A 427 12.49 -9.57 11.81
CA ASN A 427 12.58 -8.35 12.60
C ASN A 427 13.72 -7.47 12.11
N THR A 428 13.40 -6.27 11.65
CA THR A 428 14.34 -5.23 11.21
C THR A 428 14.52 -4.13 12.27
N GLY A 429 14.01 -4.36 13.47
CA GLY A 429 14.01 -3.42 14.61
C GLY A 429 15.30 -3.45 15.42
N TRP A 430 15.16 -3.48 16.72
CA TRP A 430 16.27 -3.37 17.68
C TRP A 430 16.69 -4.73 18.25
N SER A 431 17.92 -4.78 18.73
CA SER A 431 18.53 -5.89 19.43
C SER A 431 19.43 -5.34 20.55
N GLY A 432 19.66 -6.12 21.62
CA GLY A 432 20.49 -5.73 22.76
C GLY A 432 19.88 -4.70 23.69
N GLY A 433 18.58 -4.44 23.55
CA GLY A 433 17.83 -3.46 24.33
C GLY A 433 16.74 -2.79 23.53
N PRO A 434 15.80 -2.06 24.20
CA PRO A 434 14.80 -1.27 23.52
C PRO A 434 15.41 -0.05 22.83
N TYR A 435 14.59 0.66 22.04
CA TYR A 435 14.96 1.96 21.46
C TYR A 435 15.58 2.88 22.51
N GLY A 436 16.70 3.51 22.18
CA GLY A 436 17.49 4.37 23.07
C GLY A 436 18.55 3.64 23.91
N ILE A 437 18.49 2.29 24.00
CA ILE A 437 19.50 1.45 24.68
C ILE A 437 20.16 0.51 23.69
N GLY A 438 19.37 -0.34 23.03
CA GLY A 438 19.86 -1.26 22.01
C GLY A 438 20.16 -0.56 20.69
N SER A 439 20.64 -1.33 19.72
CA SER A 439 20.93 -0.88 18.36
C SER A 439 20.00 -1.53 17.35
N ARG A 440 19.71 -0.83 16.25
CA ARG A 440 18.94 -1.41 15.16
C ARG A 440 19.75 -2.53 14.51
N ILE A 441 19.09 -3.65 14.19
CA ILE A 441 19.70 -4.79 13.50
C ILE A 441 20.31 -4.29 12.18
N ASP A 442 21.57 -4.65 11.95
CA ASP A 442 22.32 -4.22 10.75
C ASP A 442 21.61 -4.72 9.48
N LEU A 443 21.51 -3.83 8.49
CA LEU A 443 20.88 -4.15 7.20
C LEU A 443 21.54 -5.33 6.50
N ARG A 444 22.87 -5.54 6.70
CA ARG A 444 23.58 -6.69 6.13
C ARG A 444 23.08 -8.00 6.71
N ASN A 445 22.86 -8.06 8.03
CA ASN A 445 22.30 -9.24 8.69
C ASN A 445 20.86 -9.48 8.23
N THR A 446 20.04 -8.42 8.12
CA THR A 446 18.68 -8.52 7.61
C THR A 446 18.65 -9.06 6.17
N ARG A 447 19.53 -8.55 5.29
CA ARG A 447 19.63 -9.05 3.92
C ARG A 447 20.11 -10.51 3.87
N ALA A 448 21.06 -10.90 4.72
CA ALA A 448 21.52 -12.29 4.82
C ALA A 448 20.37 -13.22 5.23
N MET A 449 19.55 -12.84 6.22
CA MET A 449 18.37 -13.60 6.63
C MET A 449 17.33 -13.74 5.51
N VAL A 450 17.05 -12.63 4.80
CA VAL A 450 16.15 -12.65 3.63
C VAL A 450 16.70 -13.59 2.55
N THR A 451 17.95 -13.46 2.20
CA THR A 451 18.61 -14.32 1.19
C THR A 451 18.55 -15.80 1.59
N ALA A 452 18.88 -16.13 2.84
CA ALA A 452 18.82 -17.50 3.35
C ALA A 452 17.41 -18.07 3.28
N ALA A 453 16.38 -17.28 3.62
CA ALA A 453 14.98 -17.69 3.51
C ALA A 453 14.56 -17.93 2.05
N LEU A 454 14.96 -17.05 1.13
CA LEU A 454 14.65 -17.15 -0.30
C LEU A 454 15.34 -18.34 -0.97
N ASN A 455 16.58 -18.63 -0.60
CA ASN A 455 17.37 -19.70 -1.19
C ASN A 455 17.08 -21.08 -0.57
N GLY A 456 16.19 -21.17 0.44
CA GLY A 456 15.89 -22.42 1.13
C GLY A 456 17.02 -22.91 2.05
N GLU A 457 18.00 -22.06 2.37
CA GLU A 457 19.16 -22.39 3.23
C GLU A 457 18.74 -22.64 4.68
N LEU A 458 17.52 -22.25 5.04
CA LEU A 458 16.92 -22.49 6.36
C LEU A 458 16.06 -23.75 6.44
N ASP A 459 15.96 -24.57 5.38
CA ASP A 459 15.07 -25.74 5.35
C ASP A 459 15.57 -26.88 6.24
N ASN A 460 16.89 -27.04 6.33
CA ASN A 460 17.53 -28.17 7.01
C ASN A 460 18.35 -27.74 8.25
N VAL A 461 18.07 -26.56 8.81
CA VAL A 461 18.71 -26.11 10.05
C VAL A 461 17.87 -26.56 11.26
N GLU A 462 18.50 -26.67 12.42
CA GLU A 462 17.78 -26.91 13.66
C GLU A 462 17.09 -25.63 14.12
N TYR A 463 15.88 -25.78 14.65
CA TYR A 463 15.08 -24.70 15.19
C TYR A 463 14.95 -24.83 16.71
N ARG A 464 14.92 -23.69 17.40
CA ARG A 464 14.59 -23.58 18.80
C ARG A 464 13.22 -22.92 18.92
N HIS A 465 12.37 -23.51 19.76
CA HIS A 465 11.09 -22.90 20.09
C HIS A 465 11.27 -21.74 21.09
N ASP A 466 10.71 -20.58 20.76
CA ASP A 466 10.60 -19.43 21.66
C ASP A 466 9.25 -19.48 22.39
N GLU A 467 9.29 -19.76 23.69
CA GLU A 467 8.08 -20.01 24.49
C GLU A 467 7.21 -18.74 24.69
N ILE A 468 7.81 -17.54 24.70
CA ILE A 468 7.07 -16.28 24.90
C ILE A 468 6.36 -15.86 23.63
N PHE A 469 7.06 -15.85 22.51
CA PHE A 469 6.49 -15.42 21.23
C PHE A 469 5.86 -16.58 20.43
N ASN A 470 6.02 -17.81 20.90
CA ASN A 470 5.52 -19.02 20.25
C ASN A 470 6.02 -19.14 18.80
N LEU A 471 7.33 -18.98 18.62
CA LEU A 471 8.00 -18.90 17.33
C LEU A 471 9.11 -19.96 17.18
N GLU A 472 9.29 -20.48 15.96
CA GLU A 472 10.41 -21.35 15.62
C GLU A 472 11.59 -20.52 15.10
N VAL A 473 12.67 -20.45 15.88
CA VAL A 473 13.86 -19.64 15.62
C VAL A 473 15.00 -20.52 15.15
N PRO A 474 15.60 -20.28 13.96
CA PRO A 474 16.72 -21.07 13.50
C PRO A 474 17.94 -20.85 14.40
N GLN A 475 18.64 -21.92 14.76
CA GLN A 475 19.86 -21.85 15.57
C GLN A 475 21.09 -21.42 14.75
N TYR A 476 20.96 -21.47 13.44
CA TYR A 476 21.99 -21.04 12.48
C TYR A 476 21.33 -20.37 11.27
N CYS A 477 21.96 -19.28 10.82
CA CYS A 477 21.61 -18.60 9.56
C CYS A 477 22.92 -18.18 8.86
N PRO A 478 23.12 -18.53 7.59
CA PRO A 478 24.34 -18.17 6.86
C PRO A 478 24.61 -16.66 6.88
N ASN A 479 25.85 -16.28 7.10
CA ASN A 479 26.32 -14.89 7.16
C ASN A 479 25.65 -14.01 8.25
N VAL A 480 25.04 -14.63 9.25
CA VAL A 480 24.44 -13.96 10.40
C VAL A 480 25.12 -14.44 11.67
N PRO A 481 25.61 -13.55 12.55
CA PRO A 481 26.17 -13.95 13.84
C PRO A 481 25.15 -14.74 14.68
N CYS A 482 25.56 -15.92 15.19
CA CYS A 482 24.64 -16.80 15.91
C CYS A 482 24.09 -16.17 17.19
N GLU A 483 24.87 -15.30 17.85
CA GLU A 483 24.47 -14.59 19.08
C GLU A 483 23.25 -13.70 18.90
N ILE A 484 23.01 -13.15 17.71
CA ILE A 484 21.83 -12.31 17.48
C ILE A 484 20.54 -13.13 17.24
N LEU A 485 20.67 -14.42 16.86
CA LEU A 485 19.51 -15.27 16.61
C LEU A 485 18.73 -15.59 17.90
N ASN A 486 19.36 -15.46 19.05
CA ASN A 486 18.71 -15.57 20.34
C ASN A 486 18.71 -14.19 21.07
N PRO A 487 17.65 -13.38 20.98
CA PRO A 487 17.68 -12.00 21.47
C PRO A 487 18.09 -11.85 22.93
N VAL A 488 17.75 -12.82 23.79
CA VAL A 488 18.12 -12.78 25.21
C VAL A 488 19.66 -12.76 25.41
N ASP A 489 20.43 -13.35 24.48
CA ASP A 489 21.89 -13.38 24.59
C ASP A 489 22.55 -12.04 24.27
N THR A 490 21.83 -11.16 23.58
CA THR A 490 22.28 -9.81 23.24
C THR A 490 22.06 -8.78 24.36
N TRP A 491 21.32 -9.16 25.42
CA TRP A 491 21.01 -8.25 26.52
C TRP A 491 21.97 -8.43 27.71
N ASP A 492 22.47 -7.34 28.25
CA ASP A 492 23.25 -7.38 29.50
C ASP A 492 22.42 -7.83 30.69
N ASN A 493 21.16 -7.36 30.77
CA ASN A 493 20.21 -7.71 31.83
C ASN A 493 19.13 -8.65 31.29
N LYS A 494 19.23 -9.95 31.60
CA LYS A 494 18.28 -10.98 31.18
C LYS A 494 16.87 -10.78 31.78
N GLU A 495 16.78 -10.31 33.04
CA GLU A 495 15.47 -10.04 33.68
C GLU A 495 14.73 -8.91 32.97
N ALA A 496 15.45 -7.87 32.59
CA ALA A 496 14.90 -6.78 31.80
C ALA A 496 14.39 -7.30 30.44
N TYR A 497 15.14 -8.16 29.75
CA TYR A 497 14.68 -8.82 28.52
C TYR A 497 13.33 -9.50 28.72
N TYR A 498 13.22 -10.39 29.71
CA TYR A 498 11.97 -11.12 29.96
C TYR A 498 10.80 -10.20 30.33
N SER A 499 11.07 -9.10 31.05
CA SER A 499 10.06 -8.10 31.36
C SER A 499 9.51 -7.42 30.10
N TYR A 500 10.39 -6.99 29.19
CA TYR A 500 10.00 -6.38 27.92
C TYR A 500 9.32 -7.39 26.98
N ALA A 501 9.80 -8.63 26.93
CA ALA A 501 9.22 -9.69 26.12
C ALA A 501 7.78 -10.00 26.55
N ARG A 502 7.52 -10.18 27.85
CA ARG A 502 6.17 -10.39 28.37
C ARG A 502 5.27 -9.18 28.13
N LYS A 503 5.81 -7.96 28.26
CA LYS A 503 5.05 -6.75 27.95
C LYS A 503 4.58 -6.73 26.50
N LEU A 504 5.46 -7.04 25.55
CA LEU A 504 5.11 -7.08 24.13
C LEU A 504 4.13 -8.24 23.85
N ALA A 505 4.36 -9.43 24.41
CA ALA A 505 3.46 -10.57 24.27
C ALA A 505 2.04 -10.25 24.76
N LYS A 506 1.92 -9.57 25.89
CA LYS A 506 0.63 -9.11 26.43
C LYS A 506 -0.05 -8.12 25.47
N MET A 507 0.69 -7.20 24.87
CA MET A 507 0.13 -6.27 23.87
C MET A 507 -0.44 -7.00 22.64
N PHE A 508 0.23 -8.05 22.17
CA PHE A 508 -0.31 -8.91 21.11
C PHE A 508 -1.63 -9.56 21.51
N GLN A 509 -1.68 -10.16 22.72
CA GLN A 509 -2.89 -10.81 23.24
C GLN A 509 -4.05 -9.84 23.40
N GLU A 510 -3.80 -8.67 24.01
CA GLU A 510 -4.82 -7.63 24.20
C GLU A 510 -5.36 -7.09 22.87
N ASN A 511 -4.46 -6.82 21.90
CA ASN A 511 -4.86 -6.38 20.57
C ASN A 511 -5.71 -7.46 19.88
N PHE A 512 -5.28 -8.73 19.93
CA PHE A 512 -5.98 -9.83 19.27
C PHE A 512 -7.37 -10.04 19.88
N ALA A 513 -7.47 -10.13 21.20
CA ALA A 513 -8.74 -10.29 21.92
C ALA A 513 -9.73 -9.15 21.65
N LYS A 514 -9.21 -7.91 21.57
CA LYS A 514 -10.03 -6.72 21.30
C LYS A 514 -10.53 -6.64 19.87
N LYS A 515 -9.64 -6.90 18.88
CA LYS A 515 -9.96 -6.71 17.46
C LYS A 515 -10.62 -7.94 16.83
N TYR A 516 -10.33 -9.14 17.33
CA TYR A 516 -10.70 -10.40 16.66
C TYR A 516 -11.37 -11.40 17.60
N PRO A 517 -12.41 -11.00 18.37
CA PRO A 517 -13.02 -11.87 19.39
C PRO A 517 -13.68 -13.13 18.82
N ASN A 518 -14.00 -13.13 17.52
CA ASN A 518 -14.70 -14.25 16.86
C ASN A 518 -13.76 -15.09 15.96
N MET A 519 -12.44 -14.92 16.08
CA MET A 519 -11.50 -15.73 15.33
C MET A 519 -11.43 -17.17 15.88
N PRO A 520 -11.18 -18.15 15.01
CA PRO A 520 -10.97 -19.53 15.43
C PRO A 520 -9.87 -19.67 16.49
N VAL A 521 -10.11 -20.53 17.50
CA VAL A 521 -9.21 -20.70 18.65
C VAL A 521 -7.80 -21.12 18.22
N TYR A 522 -7.67 -21.96 17.19
CA TYR A 522 -6.35 -22.41 16.70
C TYR A 522 -5.48 -21.26 16.17
N ILE A 523 -6.09 -20.13 15.73
CA ILE A 523 -5.33 -18.93 15.32
C ILE A 523 -4.89 -18.17 16.57
N SER A 524 -5.78 -17.95 17.55
CA SER A 524 -5.42 -17.21 18.77
C SER A 524 -4.36 -17.95 19.60
N GLU A 525 -4.39 -19.27 19.65
CA GLU A 525 -3.41 -20.11 20.36
C GLU A 525 -2.03 -20.11 19.70
N ALA A 526 -1.94 -19.77 18.42
CA ALA A 526 -0.67 -19.67 17.69
C ALA A 526 0.09 -18.35 17.98
N GLY A 527 -0.51 -17.41 18.69
CA GLY A 527 0.11 -16.15 19.06
C GLY A 527 1.01 -16.23 20.30
N PRO A 528 1.66 -15.09 20.67
CA PRO A 528 2.49 -15.00 21.86
C PRO A 528 1.77 -15.38 23.14
N LYS A 529 2.54 -15.95 24.08
CA LYS A 529 2.10 -16.40 25.41
C LYS A 529 2.74 -15.53 26.49
N ALA A 530 1.94 -14.73 27.21
CA ALA A 530 2.42 -13.84 28.27
C ALA A 530 2.38 -14.53 29.64
#